data_2ed902386f7d17990d5b99b08fe708cf
#
_entry.id   2ed902386f7d17990d5b99b08fe708cf
#
_cell.length_a   1.000
_cell.length_b   1.000
_cell.length_c   1.000
_cell.angle_alpha   90.00
_cell.angle_beta   90.00
_cell.angle_gamma   90.00
#
_symmetry.space_group_name_H-M   'P 1'
#
loop_
_entity.id
_entity.type
_entity.pdbx_description
1 polymer ?
#
loop_
_entity_poly.entity_id
_entity_poly.type
_entity_poly.pdbx_seq_one_letter_code
_entity_poly.pdbx_strand_id
1 'polypeptide(L)'
;LRRLRRTLAERKQQAWQSLLRHMPAGVKIHHNDSGYFLWLELPAQLDAGLLSEKALTHHISIAPGKMFSTSHAWTPFFRFNTSWAWGEREEQAVIQLGKLISTMLE
;
A
#
# COMPACT_ATOMS: atom_id res chain seq x y z
N LEU A 1 14.04 -15.67 16.50
CA LEU A 1 12.78 -15.72 15.74
C LEU A 1 11.67 -14.90 16.37
N ARG A 2 11.54 -15.00 17.72
CA ARG A 2 10.50 -14.23 18.42
C ARG A 2 10.75 -12.73 18.30
N ARG A 3 12.01 -12.31 18.41
CA ARG A 3 12.39 -10.91 18.27
C ARG A 3 12.11 -10.40 16.87
N LEU A 4 12.43 -11.20 15.84
CA LEU A 4 12.17 -10.83 14.47
C LEU A 4 10.68 -10.67 14.20
N ARG A 5 9.85 -11.59 14.70
CA ARG A 5 8.40 -11.51 14.52
C ARG A 5 7.83 -10.25 15.14
N ARG A 6 8.32 -9.89 16.35
CA ARG A 6 7.88 -8.68 17.03
C ARG A 6 8.23 -7.43 16.21
N THR A 7 9.46 -7.39 15.71
CA THR A 7 9.93 -6.27 14.90
C THR A 7 9.08 -6.10 13.66
N LEU A 8 8.79 -7.20 12.95
CA LEU A 8 7.99 -7.15 11.73
C LEU A 8 6.54 -6.75 12.02
N ALA A 9 5.99 -7.19 13.15
CA ALA A 9 4.65 -6.80 13.57
C ALA A 9 4.59 -5.30 13.89
N GLU A 10 5.61 -4.77 14.53
CA GLU A 10 5.71 -3.34 14.84
C GLU A 10 5.80 -2.52 13.57
N ARG A 11 6.61 -2.96 12.60
CA ARG A 11 6.73 -2.28 11.30
C ARG A 11 5.39 -2.28 10.56
N LYS A 12 4.67 -3.38 10.59
CA LYS A 12 3.36 -3.48 9.96
C LYS A 12 2.37 -2.51 10.62
N GLN A 13 2.42 -2.40 11.93
CA GLN A 13 1.57 -1.47 12.67
C GLN A 13 1.88 -0.02 12.31
N GLN A 14 3.17 0.31 12.19
CA GLN A 14 3.60 1.65 11.79
C GLN A 14 3.13 1.99 10.38
N ALA A 15 3.24 1.04 9.46
CA ALA A 15 2.76 1.20 8.09
C ALA A 15 1.24 1.41 8.06
N TRP A 16 0.51 0.59 8.84
CA TRP A 16 -0.94 0.70 8.97
C TRP A 16 -1.36 2.10 9.39
N GLN A 17 -0.72 2.63 10.44
CA GLN A 17 -1.06 3.96 10.95
C GLN A 17 -0.73 5.06 9.97
N SER A 18 0.41 4.96 9.28
CA SER A 18 0.79 5.92 8.26
C SER A 18 -0.20 5.93 7.09
N LEU A 19 -0.59 4.75 6.63
CA LEU A 19 -1.57 4.63 5.55
C LEU A 19 -2.93 5.20 5.97
N LEU A 20 -3.35 4.97 7.22
CA LEU A 20 -4.60 5.55 7.72
C LEU A 20 -4.55 7.07 7.70
N ARG A 21 -3.40 7.66 8.02
CA ARG A 21 -3.26 9.12 8.05
C ARG A 21 -3.28 9.76 6.67
N HIS A 22 -2.71 9.08 5.67
CA HIS A 22 -2.38 9.73 4.41
C HIS A 22 -3.18 9.26 3.20
N MET A 23 -3.90 8.14 3.30
CA MET A 23 -4.70 7.69 2.16
C MET A 23 -5.97 8.53 2.05
N PRO A 24 -6.35 8.92 0.82
CA PRO A 24 -7.57 9.69 0.62
C PRO A 24 -8.83 8.87 0.93
N ALA A 25 -9.93 9.56 1.14
CA ALA A 25 -11.22 8.93 1.39
C ALA A 25 -11.58 8.01 0.22
N GLY A 26 -12.16 6.86 0.53
CA GLY A 26 -12.52 5.88 -0.47
C GLY A 26 -11.51 4.76 -0.64
N VAL A 27 -10.29 4.92 -0.12
CA VAL A 27 -9.30 3.85 -0.09
C VAL A 27 -9.54 3.00 1.14
N LYS A 28 -9.66 1.70 0.95
CA LYS A 28 -9.85 0.76 2.06
C LYS A 28 -8.55 0.03 2.32
N ILE A 29 -8.19 -0.11 3.58
CA ILE A 29 -6.99 -0.84 4.00
C ILE A 29 -7.45 -2.12 4.68
N HIS A 30 -7.09 -3.27 4.08
CA HIS A 30 -7.49 -4.56 4.60
C HIS A 30 -6.38 -5.12 5.49
N HIS A 31 -6.67 -5.24 6.77
CA HIS A 31 -5.74 -5.80 7.74
C HIS A 31 -5.83 -7.32 7.70
N ASN A 32 -4.67 -7.99 7.77
CA ASN A 32 -4.62 -9.44 7.88
C ASN A 32 -3.59 -9.82 8.94
N ASP A 33 -3.72 -11.03 9.48
CA ASP A 33 -2.85 -11.52 10.55
C ASP A 33 -1.61 -12.22 10.02
N SER A 34 -1.52 -12.45 8.72
CA SER A 34 -0.41 -13.19 8.13
C SER A 34 0.35 -12.32 7.15
N GLY A 35 1.63 -12.64 6.97
CA GLY A 35 2.48 -11.96 6.03
C GLY A 35 2.93 -10.57 6.49
N TYR A 36 3.79 -9.98 5.71
CA TYR A 36 4.40 -8.67 6.00
C TYR A 36 3.99 -7.66 4.95
N PHE A 37 2.68 -7.61 4.70
CA PHE A 37 2.10 -6.71 3.71
C PHE A 37 0.67 -6.37 4.14
N LEU A 38 0.14 -5.32 3.52
CA LEU A 38 -1.26 -4.92 3.66
C LEU A 38 -1.86 -4.85 2.26
N TRP A 39 -3.11 -5.29 2.14
CA TRP A 39 -3.87 -5.08 0.91
C TRP A 39 -4.61 -3.75 1.01
N LEU A 40 -4.50 -2.95 -0.04
CA LEU A 40 -5.27 -1.73 -0.15
C LEU A 40 -6.21 -1.85 -1.35
N GLU A 41 -7.40 -1.31 -1.17
CA GLU A 41 -8.42 -1.32 -2.22
C GLU A 41 -8.75 0.11 -2.59
N LEU A 42 -8.43 0.47 -3.84
CA LEU A 42 -8.77 1.78 -4.41
C LEU A 42 -10.27 1.82 -4.73
N PRO A 43 -10.84 3.04 -4.89
CA PRO A 43 -12.18 3.14 -5.48
C PRO A 43 -12.26 2.37 -6.79
N ALA A 44 -13.39 1.73 -7.05
CA ALA A 44 -13.55 0.74 -8.11
C ALA A 44 -13.18 1.26 -9.51
N GLN A 45 -13.28 2.57 -9.73
CA GLN A 45 -12.95 3.17 -11.02
C GLN A 45 -11.45 3.31 -11.28
N LEU A 46 -10.62 3.08 -10.26
CA LEU A 46 -9.17 3.22 -10.41
C LEU A 46 -8.50 1.88 -10.67
N ASP A 47 -7.42 1.92 -11.44
CA ASP A 47 -6.60 0.76 -11.77
C ASP A 47 -5.30 0.84 -10.98
N ALA A 48 -5.08 -0.14 -10.09
CA ALA A 48 -3.86 -0.19 -9.28
C ALA A 48 -2.61 -0.42 -10.13
N GLY A 49 -2.74 -1.04 -11.31
CA GLY A 49 -1.62 -1.19 -12.25
C GLY A 49 -1.13 0.17 -12.72
N LEU A 50 -2.05 1.07 -13.03
CA LEU A 50 -1.68 2.44 -13.42
C LEU A 50 -1.04 3.19 -12.26
N LEU A 51 -1.58 3.02 -11.05
CA LEU A 51 -0.96 3.61 -9.86
C LEU A 51 0.47 3.09 -9.68
N SER A 52 0.67 1.78 -9.87
CA SER A 52 1.99 1.16 -9.75
C SER A 52 3.00 1.82 -10.72
N GLU A 53 2.59 2.06 -11.96
CA GLU A 53 3.44 2.72 -12.95
C GLU A 53 3.81 4.14 -12.52
N LYS A 54 2.82 4.90 -12.03
CA LYS A 54 3.06 6.27 -11.55
C LYS A 54 3.95 6.28 -10.32
N ALA A 55 3.73 5.34 -9.40
CA ALA A 55 4.53 5.25 -8.17
C ALA A 55 6.00 4.96 -8.48
N LEU A 56 6.29 4.15 -9.49
CA LEU A 56 7.66 3.83 -9.87
C LEU A 56 8.43 5.07 -10.31
N THR A 57 7.78 6.06 -10.90
CA THR A 57 8.46 7.31 -11.28
C THR A 57 8.94 8.08 -10.05
N HIS A 58 8.40 7.77 -8.88
CA HIS A 58 8.81 8.35 -7.60
C HIS A 58 9.60 7.36 -6.74
N HIS A 59 10.08 6.29 -7.36
CA HIS A 59 10.85 5.23 -6.69
C HIS A 59 10.07 4.52 -5.61
N ILE A 60 8.74 4.41 -5.79
CA ILE A 60 7.85 3.69 -4.88
C ILE A 60 7.37 2.44 -5.60
N SER A 61 7.60 1.28 -4.98
CA SER A 61 7.19 -0.01 -5.55
C SER A 61 5.99 -0.56 -4.78
N ILE A 62 4.91 -0.81 -5.49
CA ILE A 62 3.76 -1.53 -4.95
C ILE A 62 3.45 -2.70 -5.89
N ALA A 63 2.73 -3.70 -5.40
CA ALA A 63 2.39 -4.87 -6.21
C ALA A 63 0.90 -4.85 -6.55
N PRO A 64 0.53 -4.51 -7.79
CA PRO A 64 -0.88 -4.48 -8.17
C PRO A 64 -1.51 -5.87 -8.12
N GLY A 65 -2.80 -5.91 -7.79
CA GLY A 65 -3.53 -7.17 -7.62
C GLY A 65 -3.54 -8.03 -8.87
N LYS A 66 -3.45 -7.43 -10.05
CA LYS A 66 -3.38 -8.16 -11.32
C LYS A 66 -2.21 -9.13 -11.39
N MET A 67 -1.15 -8.90 -10.61
CA MET A 67 0.00 -9.80 -10.57
C MET A 67 -0.34 -11.13 -9.90
N PHE A 68 -1.43 -11.17 -9.14
CA PHE A 68 -1.80 -12.34 -8.34
C PHE A 68 -3.05 -13.05 -8.84
N SER A 69 -3.78 -12.41 -9.76
CA SER A 69 -5.01 -12.99 -10.31
C SER A 69 -5.36 -12.31 -11.62
N THR A 70 -5.92 -13.09 -12.56
CA THR A 70 -6.42 -12.55 -13.83
C THR A 70 -7.84 -12.00 -13.70
N SER A 71 -8.46 -12.16 -12.53
CA SER A 71 -9.81 -11.65 -12.30
C SER A 71 -9.83 -10.13 -12.27
N HIS A 72 -10.79 -9.53 -12.96
CA HIS A 72 -10.98 -8.07 -12.96
C HIS A 72 -11.31 -7.54 -11.56
N ALA A 73 -11.79 -8.40 -10.66
CA ALA A 73 -12.09 -8.00 -9.27
C ALA A 73 -10.85 -7.48 -8.54
N TRP A 74 -9.64 -7.88 -8.98
CA TRP A 74 -8.40 -7.46 -8.35
C TRP A 74 -7.81 -6.20 -8.95
N THR A 75 -8.42 -5.62 -9.97
CA THR A 75 -7.92 -4.42 -10.64
C THR A 75 -7.67 -3.24 -9.69
N PRO A 76 -8.56 -2.92 -8.71
CA PRO A 76 -8.32 -1.79 -7.81
C PRO A 76 -7.47 -2.15 -6.58
N PHE A 77 -6.99 -3.39 -6.47
CA PHE A 77 -6.24 -3.83 -5.30
C PHE A 77 -4.74 -3.73 -5.53
N PHE A 78 -3.99 -3.42 -4.44
CA PHE A 78 -2.53 -3.54 -4.47
C PHE A 78 -2.02 -3.94 -3.10
N ARG A 79 -0.83 -4.56 -3.10
CA ARG A 79 -0.14 -4.95 -1.86
C ARG A 79 0.91 -3.92 -1.54
N PHE A 80 0.96 -3.55 -0.27
CA PHE A 80 1.98 -2.65 0.27
C PHE A 80 2.86 -3.45 1.24
N ASN A 81 4.16 -3.52 0.94
CA ASN A 81 5.12 -4.23 1.77
C ASN A 81 5.32 -3.51 3.10
N THR A 82 5.26 -4.24 4.21
CA THR A 82 5.40 -3.67 5.55
C THR A 82 6.65 -4.15 6.27
N SER A 83 7.57 -4.83 5.59
CA SER A 83 8.79 -5.34 6.21
C SER A 83 9.89 -4.29 6.37
N TRP A 84 9.73 -3.11 5.77
CA TRP A 84 10.72 -2.03 5.84
C TRP A 84 10.81 -1.45 7.24
N ALA A 85 12.03 -1.13 7.67
CA ALA A 85 12.21 -0.35 8.90
C ALA A 85 11.58 1.03 8.66
N TRP A 86 10.66 1.43 9.56
CA TRP A 86 9.91 2.67 9.36
C TRP A 86 10.75 3.89 9.73
N GLY A 87 10.77 4.87 8.86
CA GLY A 87 11.47 6.13 9.07
C GLY A 87 10.88 7.20 8.16
N GLU A 88 11.57 8.33 8.09
CA GLU A 88 11.12 9.49 7.30
C GLU A 88 10.93 9.13 5.83
N ARG A 89 11.82 8.32 5.28
CA ARG A 89 11.73 7.91 3.87
C ARG A 89 10.43 7.18 3.58
N GLU A 90 10.05 6.24 4.46
CA GLU A 90 8.84 5.45 4.31
C GLU A 90 7.60 6.32 4.49
N GLU A 91 7.65 7.24 5.45
CA GLU A 91 6.55 8.17 5.69
C GLU A 91 6.32 9.06 4.46
N GLN A 92 7.39 9.60 3.88
CA GLN A 92 7.28 10.42 2.67
C GLN A 92 6.77 9.62 1.48
N ALA A 93 7.14 8.35 1.37
CA ALA A 93 6.63 7.47 0.31
C ALA A 93 5.12 7.32 0.42
N VAL A 94 4.60 7.12 1.63
CA VAL A 94 3.15 6.99 1.85
C VAL A 94 2.44 8.30 1.52
N ILE A 95 3.00 9.43 1.93
CA ILE A 95 2.44 10.75 1.61
C ILE A 95 2.36 10.93 0.10
N GLN A 96 3.43 10.61 -0.61
CA GLN A 96 3.47 10.73 -2.07
C GLN A 96 2.47 9.79 -2.74
N LEU A 97 2.34 8.58 -2.23
CA LEU A 97 1.38 7.61 -2.75
C LEU A 97 -0.05 8.15 -2.60
N GLY A 98 -0.37 8.73 -1.46
CA GLY A 98 -1.68 9.34 -1.22
C GLY A 98 -1.96 10.48 -2.20
N LYS A 99 -0.95 11.30 -2.50
CA LYS A 99 -1.09 12.39 -3.47
C LYS A 99 -1.34 11.85 -4.88
N LEU A 100 -0.65 10.79 -5.28
CA LEU A 100 -0.85 10.17 -6.58
C LEU A 100 -2.28 9.65 -6.72
N ILE A 101 -2.79 8.98 -5.68
CA ILE A 101 -4.15 8.46 -5.69
C ILE A 101 -5.15 9.61 -5.77
N SER A 102 -4.95 10.68 -5.00
CA SER A 102 -5.83 11.85 -5.01
C SER A 102 -5.89 12.46 -6.41
N THR A 103 -4.74 12.55 -7.08
CA THR A 103 -4.68 13.07 -8.45
C THR A 103 -5.47 12.18 -9.42
N MET A 104 -5.39 10.86 -9.24
CA MET A 104 -6.14 9.93 -10.08
C MET A 104 -7.64 10.03 -9.87
N LEU A 105 -8.08 10.49 -8.69
CA LEU A 105 -9.49 10.65 -8.37
C LEU A 105 -10.10 11.93 -8.94
N GLU A 106 -9.27 12.86 -9.39
CA GLU A 106 -9.75 14.10 -10.02
C GLU A 106 -10.29 13.86 -11.47
#